data_134b5f33fb621817025d595ad58d3114
#
_entry.id   134b5f33fb621817025d595ad58d3114
#
_cell.length_a   1.000
_cell.length_b   1.000
_cell.length_c   1.000
_cell.angle_alpha   90.00
_cell.angle_beta   90.00
_cell.angle_gamma   90.00
#
_symmetry.space_group_name_H-M   'P 1'
#
loop_
_entity.id
_entity.type
_entity.pdbx_description
1 polymer ?
#
loop_
_entity_poly.entity_id
_entity_poly.type
_entity_poly.pdbx_seq_one_letter_code
_entity_poly.pdbx_strand_id
1 'polypeptide(L)'
;MDMRILRRVIREFEKSSLSKLEITEKDLNIKLEKNLGQNNDHVRVIETYNEPLVQETKNDYFVLESPLVGTYYEASSPDAAPFVKLNQRVEKGEVLFIVEAMKVMNEIKSPISGIIRKIHVLDGQSVEFAQKIMEIEE
;
A
#
# COMPACT_ATOMS: atom_id res chain seq x y z
N MET A 1 -21.80 11.68 -3.46
CA MET A 1 -22.66 12.23 -2.37
C MET A 1 -22.32 13.69 -2.10
N ASP A 2 -23.31 14.56 -1.94
CA ASP A 2 -23.06 15.97 -1.60
C ASP A 2 -22.69 16.08 -0.10
N MET A 3 -21.62 16.84 0.21
CA MET A 3 -21.16 17.08 1.59
C MET A 3 -22.22 17.71 2.50
N ARG A 4 -23.20 18.38 1.91
CA ARG A 4 -24.34 18.95 2.65
C ARG A 4 -25.27 17.85 3.16
N ILE A 5 -25.50 16.84 2.33
CA ILE A 5 -26.34 15.67 2.69
C ILE A 5 -25.64 14.87 3.78
N LEU A 6 -24.34 14.63 3.64
CA LEU A 6 -23.54 13.91 4.63
C LEU A 6 -23.60 14.59 6.01
N ARG A 7 -23.38 15.89 6.07
CA ARG A 7 -23.47 16.67 7.33
C ARG A 7 -24.86 16.61 7.96
N ARG A 8 -25.91 16.61 7.15
CA ARG A 8 -27.27 16.48 7.63
C ARG A 8 -27.54 15.11 8.22
N VAL A 9 -27.08 14.05 7.57
CA VAL A 9 -27.20 12.67 8.05
C VAL A 9 -26.45 12.48 9.36
N ILE A 10 -25.23 12.98 9.49
CA ILE A 10 -24.44 12.91 10.72
C ILE A 10 -25.19 13.61 11.88
N ARG A 11 -25.73 14.80 11.64
CA ARG A 11 -26.48 15.56 12.65
C ARG A 11 -27.77 14.86 13.09
N GLU A 12 -28.48 14.23 12.17
CA GLU A 12 -29.68 13.44 12.50
C GLU A 12 -29.33 12.15 13.24
N PHE A 13 -28.22 11.51 12.88
CA PHE A 13 -27.70 10.33 13.59
C PHE A 13 -27.28 10.66 15.03
N GLU A 14 -26.62 11.80 15.26
CA GLU A 14 -26.23 12.26 16.60
C GLU A 14 -27.45 12.45 17.53
N LYS A 15 -28.56 12.96 16.99
CA LYS A 15 -29.82 13.17 17.75
C LYS A 15 -30.65 11.91 17.89
N SER A 16 -30.41 10.88 17.10
CA SER A 16 -31.17 9.63 17.14
C SER A 16 -30.70 8.74 18.30
N SER A 17 -31.49 7.76 18.66
CA SER A 17 -31.13 6.71 19.62
C SER A 17 -30.39 5.53 18.97
N LEU A 18 -30.04 5.63 17.70
CA LEU A 18 -29.34 4.57 16.97
C LEU A 18 -27.88 4.53 17.37
N SER A 19 -27.36 3.33 17.64
CA SER A 19 -25.95 3.11 17.95
C SER A 19 -25.10 2.91 16.71
N LYS A 20 -25.73 2.55 15.57
CA LYS A 20 -25.05 2.29 14.30
C LYS A 20 -25.92 2.71 13.13
N LEU A 21 -25.31 3.32 12.13
CA LEU A 21 -25.95 3.67 10.85
C LEU A 21 -24.98 3.35 9.72
N GLU A 22 -25.45 2.64 8.72
CA GLU A 22 -24.70 2.30 7.51
C GLU A 22 -25.44 2.82 6.28
N ILE A 23 -24.76 3.58 5.43
CA ILE A 23 -25.30 4.17 4.20
C ILE A 23 -24.40 3.74 3.05
N THR A 24 -25.00 3.06 2.07
CA THR A 24 -24.32 2.63 0.85
C THR A 24 -24.90 3.36 -0.34
N GLU A 25 -24.08 4.10 -1.08
CA GLU A 25 -24.44 4.77 -2.32
C GLU A 25 -23.35 4.56 -3.38
N LYS A 26 -23.66 3.80 -4.43
CA LYS A 26 -22.74 3.43 -5.51
C LYS A 26 -21.40 2.90 -4.99
N ASP A 27 -20.35 3.75 -5.01
CA ASP A 27 -18.98 3.42 -4.61
C ASP A 27 -18.61 3.95 -3.22
N LEU A 28 -19.58 4.53 -2.50
CA LEU A 28 -19.37 5.13 -1.18
C LEU A 28 -20.15 4.35 -0.12
N ASN A 29 -19.44 3.85 0.88
CA ASN A 29 -20.02 3.22 2.06
C ASN A 29 -19.63 4.01 3.31
N ILE A 30 -20.62 4.55 4.01
CA ILE A 30 -20.43 5.33 5.22
C ILE A 30 -21.01 4.56 6.40
N LYS A 31 -20.18 4.29 7.38
CA LYS A 31 -20.57 3.65 8.63
C LYS A 31 -20.39 4.62 9.78
N LEU A 32 -21.49 4.92 10.48
CA LEU A 32 -21.51 5.75 11.68
C LEU A 32 -21.80 4.86 12.88
N GLU A 33 -20.99 4.98 13.92
CA GLU A 33 -21.13 4.21 15.14
C GLU A 33 -20.99 5.12 16.36
N LYS A 34 -21.90 4.99 17.33
CA LYS A 34 -21.92 5.79 18.55
C LYS A 34 -22.08 4.89 19.77
N ASN A 35 -21.18 5.01 20.73
CA ASN A 35 -21.27 4.30 22.00
C ASN A 35 -22.25 4.99 22.96
N LEU A 36 -23.35 4.34 23.27
CA LEU A 36 -24.38 4.83 24.19
C LEU A 36 -24.01 4.72 25.69
N GLY A 37 -22.75 4.45 26.02
CA GLY A 37 -22.36 4.06 27.35
C GLY A 37 -21.14 4.70 27.99
N GLN A 38 -20.72 5.90 27.61
CA GLN A 38 -19.84 6.78 28.40
C GLN A 38 -19.63 8.11 27.69
N ASN A 39 -19.73 9.21 28.45
CA ASN A 39 -19.61 10.61 28.03
C ASN A 39 -18.31 10.93 27.25
N ASN A 40 -18.24 10.62 25.99
CA ASN A 40 -17.30 11.21 25.06
C ASN A 40 -18.03 11.35 23.71
N ASP A 41 -18.50 12.57 23.44
CA ASP A 41 -19.18 12.98 22.19
C ASP A 41 -18.21 12.98 20.98
N HIS A 42 -17.62 11.83 20.68
CA HIS A 42 -16.82 11.69 19.46
C HIS A 42 -17.45 10.66 18.53
N VAL A 43 -18.24 11.18 17.59
CA VAL A 43 -18.68 10.38 16.44
C VAL A 43 -17.45 10.10 15.58
N ARG A 44 -17.03 8.85 15.51
CA ARG A 44 -16.00 8.43 14.55
C ARG A 44 -16.66 8.21 13.20
N VAL A 45 -16.38 9.08 12.25
CA VAL A 45 -16.69 8.86 10.84
C VAL A 45 -15.58 8.00 10.26
N ILE A 46 -15.89 6.75 9.99
CA ILE A 46 -14.99 5.87 9.24
C ILE A 46 -15.42 5.97 7.78
N GLU A 47 -14.75 6.84 7.03
CA GLU A 47 -14.86 6.84 5.58
C GLU A 47 -14.09 5.63 5.04
N THR A 48 -14.79 4.54 4.81
CA THR A 48 -14.24 3.46 4.01
C THR A 48 -14.59 3.74 2.55
N TYR A 49 -13.63 4.25 1.80
CA TYR A 49 -13.72 4.15 0.35
C TYR A 49 -13.72 2.64 0.04
N ASN A 50 -14.74 2.17 -0.67
CA ASN A 50 -14.66 0.86 -1.30
C ASN A 50 -13.60 0.97 -2.41
N GLU A 51 -12.34 0.87 -2.03
CA GLU A 51 -11.44 0.16 -2.92
C GLU A 51 -12.10 -1.21 -3.13
N PRO A 52 -12.21 -1.70 -4.38
CA PRO A 52 -12.73 -3.04 -4.59
C PRO A 52 -11.99 -3.91 -3.58
N LEU A 53 -12.73 -4.65 -2.76
CA LEU A 53 -12.21 -5.68 -1.89
C LEU A 53 -11.34 -6.59 -2.76
N VAL A 54 -10.09 -6.17 -2.95
CA VAL A 54 -9.03 -7.12 -3.14
C VAL A 54 -9.09 -7.87 -1.82
N GLN A 55 -9.77 -9.02 -1.83
CA GLN A 55 -9.56 -10.00 -0.80
C GLN A 55 -8.05 -10.03 -0.64
N GLU A 56 -7.53 -9.48 0.45
CA GLU A 56 -6.24 -9.88 0.93
C GLU A 56 -6.38 -11.38 1.20
N THR A 57 -6.29 -12.16 0.13
CA THR A 57 -5.72 -13.47 0.27
C THR A 57 -4.41 -13.17 0.97
N LYS A 58 -4.20 -13.72 2.17
CA LYS A 58 -2.89 -13.81 2.79
C LYS A 58 -2.02 -14.62 1.83
N ASN A 59 -1.63 -14.00 0.75
CA ASN A 59 -0.52 -14.46 -0.02
C ASN A 59 0.67 -14.01 0.81
N ASP A 60 1.43 -14.96 1.32
CA ASP A 60 2.67 -14.70 2.01
C ASP A 60 3.65 -14.10 1.00
N TYR A 61 3.54 -12.77 0.79
CA TYR A 61 4.49 -12.05 -0.04
C TYR A 61 5.78 -11.87 0.75
N PHE A 62 6.87 -12.26 0.14
CA PHE A 62 8.19 -11.90 0.63
C PHE A 62 8.44 -10.43 0.31
N VAL A 63 8.61 -9.62 1.34
CA VAL A 63 8.93 -8.19 1.18
C VAL A 63 10.44 -8.05 1.10
N LEU A 64 10.93 -7.63 -0.05
CA LEU A 64 12.34 -7.31 -0.24
C LEU A 64 12.59 -5.86 0.15
N GLU A 65 13.47 -5.69 1.11
CA GLU A 65 13.87 -4.38 1.64
C GLU A 65 15.25 -3.98 1.11
N SER A 66 15.53 -2.67 1.09
CA SER A 66 16.85 -2.19 0.71
C SER A 66 17.89 -2.50 1.81
N PRO A 67 18.98 -3.18 1.48
CA PRO A 67 20.06 -3.44 2.45
C PRO A 67 20.99 -2.24 2.67
N LEU A 68 20.81 -1.16 1.89
CA LEU A 68 21.69 0.00 1.87
C LEU A 68 20.89 1.30 1.74
N VAL A 69 21.47 2.40 2.24
CA VAL A 69 21.04 3.75 1.93
C VAL A 69 21.67 4.19 0.61
N GLY A 70 20.88 4.67 -0.33
CA GLY A 70 21.39 5.11 -1.63
C GLY A 70 20.29 5.48 -2.61
N THR A 71 20.60 5.37 -3.89
CA THR A 71 19.68 5.62 -4.99
C THR A 71 19.32 4.29 -5.67
N TYR A 72 18.02 4.04 -5.83
CA TYR A 72 17.50 2.87 -6.52
C TYR A 72 17.56 3.05 -8.04
N TYR A 73 18.03 2.04 -8.74
CA TYR A 73 17.99 1.94 -10.20
C TYR A 73 17.41 0.60 -10.63
N GLU A 74 16.43 0.65 -11.54
CA GLU A 74 15.79 -0.54 -12.08
C GLU A 74 16.59 -1.23 -13.20
N ALA A 75 17.59 -0.54 -13.76
CA ALA A 75 18.43 -1.00 -14.84
C ALA A 75 19.91 -0.69 -14.59
N SER A 76 20.79 -1.35 -15.35
CA SER A 76 22.24 -1.11 -15.26
C SER A 76 22.70 0.22 -15.87
N SER A 77 21.89 0.82 -16.73
CA SER A 77 22.12 2.12 -17.35
C SER A 77 20.81 2.74 -17.79
N PRO A 78 20.76 4.09 -18.04
CA PRO A 78 19.53 4.78 -18.47
C PRO A 78 18.94 4.24 -19.79
N ASP A 79 19.76 3.65 -20.66
CA ASP A 79 19.34 3.11 -21.95
C ASP A 79 19.07 1.59 -21.90
N ALA A 80 19.30 0.94 -20.75
CA ALA A 80 19.08 -0.49 -20.59
C ALA A 80 17.64 -0.80 -20.17
N ALA A 81 17.18 -2.01 -20.52
CA ALA A 81 15.90 -2.50 -20.04
C ALA A 81 15.97 -2.77 -18.52
N PRO A 82 14.85 -2.60 -17.79
CA PRO A 82 14.76 -2.97 -16.39
C PRO A 82 15.14 -4.44 -16.16
N PHE A 83 15.81 -4.74 -15.06
CA PHE A 83 16.16 -6.12 -14.71
C PHE A 83 14.92 -6.98 -14.53
N VAL A 84 13.85 -6.42 -13.95
CA VAL A 84 12.59 -7.11 -13.71
C VAL A 84 11.41 -6.18 -13.99
N LYS A 85 10.27 -6.82 -14.30
CA LYS A 85 8.99 -6.13 -14.53
C LYS A 85 7.93 -6.69 -13.58
N LEU A 86 6.87 -5.91 -13.38
CA LEU A 86 5.69 -6.36 -12.64
C LEU A 86 5.12 -7.65 -13.27
N ASN A 87 4.75 -8.61 -12.45
CA ASN A 87 4.26 -9.95 -12.83
C ASN A 87 5.29 -10.85 -13.55
N GLN A 88 6.55 -10.48 -13.53
CA GLN A 88 7.62 -11.33 -14.03
C GLN A 88 8.03 -12.36 -12.97
N ARG A 89 8.27 -13.60 -13.41
CA ARG A 89 8.90 -14.63 -12.59
C ARG A 89 10.39 -14.37 -12.49
N VAL A 90 10.93 -14.47 -11.28
CA VAL A 90 12.36 -14.36 -10.98
C VAL A 90 12.84 -15.58 -10.23
N GLU A 91 14.11 -15.89 -10.35
CA GLU A 91 14.74 -17.00 -9.64
C GLU A 91 15.65 -16.48 -8.52
N LYS A 92 15.85 -17.32 -7.51
CA LYS A 92 16.80 -17.04 -6.45
C LYS A 92 18.20 -16.79 -7.02
N GLY A 93 18.80 -15.64 -6.65
CA GLY A 93 20.11 -15.20 -7.13
C GLY A 93 20.06 -14.32 -8.38
N GLU A 94 18.90 -14.11 -9.00
CA GLU A 94 18.71 -13.18 -10.11
C GLU A 94 18.78 -11.74 -9.63
N VAL A 95 19.44 -10.85 -10.39
CA VAL A 95 19.55 -9.43 -10.07
C VAL A 95 18.20 -8.76 -10.28
N LEU A 96 17.70 -8.09 -9.25
CA LEU A 96 16.40 -7.41 -9.28
C LEU A 96 16.52 -5.91 -9.52
N PHE A 97 17.50 -5.28 -8.90
CA PHE A 97 17.76 -3.84 -8.98
C PHE A 97 19.16 -3.51 -8.49
N ILE A 98 19.54 -2.27 -8.67
CA ILE A 98 20.81 -1.72 -8.16
C ILE A 98 20.53 -0.63 -7.14
N VAL A 99 21.33 -0.59 -6.07
CA VAL A 99 21.40 0.54 -5.14
C VAL A 99 22.79 1.18 -5.26
N GLU A 100 22.83 2.42 -5.72
CA GLU A 100 24.05 3.22 -5.71
C GLU A 100 24.24 3.84 -4.33
N ALA A 101 25.29 3.42 -3.64
CA ALA A 101 25.69 3.96 -2.37
C ALA A 101 27.16 4.39 -2.45
N MET A 102 27.47 5.65 -2.09
CA MET A 102 28.84 6.19 -2.12
C MET A 102 29.55 6.00 -3.47
N LYS A 103 28.85 6.21 -4.59
CA LYS A 103 29.33 6.01 -5.97
C LYS A 103 29.68 4.56 -6.33
N VAL A 104 29.22 3.60 -5.53
CA VAL A 104 29.37 2.16 -5.79
C VAL A 104 28.02 1.58 -6.17
N MET A 105 27.95 0.90 -7.31
CA MET A 105 26.78 0.19 -7.77
C MET A 105 26.70 -1.18 -7.10
N ASN A 106 25.67 -1.39 -6.27
CA ASN A 106 25.44 -2.65 -5.57
C ASN A 106 24.26 -3.37 -6.20
N GLU A 107 24.51 -4.51 -6.81
CA GLU A 107 23.45 -5.38 -7.35
C GLU A 107 22.75 -6.13 -6.23
N ILE A 108 21.43 -5.95 -6.17
CA ILE A 108 20.58 -6.65 -5.19
C ILE A 108 19.91 -7.84 -5.88
N LYS A 109 20.17 -9.02 -5.36
CA LYS A 109 19.69 -10.28 -5.91
C LYS A 109 18.49 -10.81 -5.12
N SER A 110 17.64 -11.55 -5.81
CA SER A 110 16.50 -12.20 -5.17
C SER A 110 16.95 -13.28 -4.19
N PRO A 111 16.49 -13.29 -2.95
CA PRO A 111 16.76 -14.35 -2.00
C PRO A 111 15.85 -15.58 -2.19
N ILE A 112 14.77 -15.43 -2.96
CA ILE A 112 13.80 -16.48 -3.25
C ILE A 112 13.45 -16.51 -4.74
N SER A 113 12.82 -17.59 -5.19
CA SER A 113 12.18 -17.65 -6.50
C SER A 113 10.70 -17.34 -6.36
N GLY A 114 10.15 -16.58 -7.30
CA GLY A 114 8.74 -16.18 -7.23
C GLY A 114 8.35 -15.20 -8.33
N ILE A 115 7.21 -14.53 -8.16
CA ILE A 115 6.66 -13.57 -9.11
C ILE A 115 6.66 -12.19 -8.46
N ILE A 116 7.19 -11.18 -9.16
CA ILE A 116 7.14 -9.78 -8.72
C ILE A 116 5.70 -9.30 -8.74
N ARG A 117 5.13 -8.98 -7.59
CA ARG A 117 3.75 -8.53 -7.44
C ARG A 117 3.61 -7.03 -7.26
N LYS A 118 4.56 -6.42 -6.56
CA LYS A 118 4.60 -4.96 -6.37
C LYS A 118 6.02 -4.43 -6.42
N ILE A 119 6.16 -3.21 -6.90
CA ILE A 119 7.38 -2.41 -6.85
C ILE A 119 6.99 -1.07 -6.20
N HIS A 120 7.58 -0.75 -5.05
CA HIS A 120 7.19 0.40 -4.23
C HIS A 120 7.99 1.67 -4.51
N VAL A 121 9.03 1.58 -5.33
CA VAL A 121 9.96 2.67 -5.62
C VAL A 121 10.05 2.94 -7.12
N LEU A 122 10.44 4.15 -7.47
CA LEU A 122 10.65 4.58 -8.85
C LEU A 122 12.15 4.63 -9.16
N ASP A 123 12.50 4.46 -10.44
CA ASP A 123 13.87 4.60 -10.92
C ASP A 123 14.45 5.97 -10.54
N GLY A 124 15.67 5.99 -10.03
CA GLY A 124 16.34 7.20 -9.53
C GLY A 124 15.87 7.70 -8.16
N GLN A 125 14.98 6.99 -7.47
CA GLN A 125 14.51 7.37 -6.14
C GLN A 125 15.54 7.07 -5.06
N SER A 126 15.68 8.00 -4.11
CA SER A 126 16.47 7.76 -2.89
C SER A 126 15.77 6.76 -1.99
N VAL A 127 16.50 5.78 -1.49
CA VAL A 127 16.01 4.74 -0.60
C VAL A 127 16.83 4.67 0.68
N GLU A 128 16.16 4.29 1.77
CA GLU A 128 16.75 4.12 3.08
C GLU A 128 16.98 2.64 3.41
N PHE A 129 17.80 2.38 4.43
CA PHE A 129 17.98 1.03 4.96
C PHE A 129 16.64 0.45 5.44
N ALA A 130 16.37 -0.81 5.10
CA ALA A 130 15.14 -1.52 5.43
C ALA A 130 13.85 -0.91 4.81
N GLN A 131 13.98 -0.02 3.83
CA GLN A 131 12.83 0.48 3.08
C GLN A 131 12.30 -0.61 2.16
N LYS A 132 10.98 -0.79 2.13
CA LYS A 132 10.32 -1.75 1.22
C LYS A 132 10.54 -1.35 -0.23
N ILE A 133 11.07 -2.26 -1.02
CA ILE A 133 11.36 -2.04 -2.43
C ILE A 133 10.38 -2.79 -3.31
N MET A 134 10.21 -4.08 -3.10
CA MET A 134 9.27 -4.89 -3.88
C MET A 134 8.72 -6.08 -3.09
N GLU A 135 7.61 -6.62 -3.59
CA GLU A 135 6.96 -7.80 -3.03
C GLU A 135 7.01 -8.94 -4.03
N ILE A 136 7.46 -10.09 -3.58
CA ILE A 136 7.62 -11.32 -4.38
C ILE A 136 6.68 -12.39 -3.81
N GLU A 137 5.85 -12.96 -4.66
CA GLU A 137 5.00 -14.11 -4.33
C GLU A 137 5.75 -15.40 -4.69
N GLU A 138 5.95 -16.26 -3.70
CA GLU A 138 6.63 -17.54 -3.85
C GLU A 138 5.78 -18.60 -4.59
#